data_3351c810d77717ab21e9d88066010418
#
_entry.id   3351c810d77717ab21e9d88066010418
#
_cell.length_a   1.000
_cell.length_b   1.000
_cell.length_c   1.000
_cell.angle_alpha   90.00
_cell.angle_beta   90.00
_cell.angle_gamma   90.00
#
_symmetry.space_group_name_H-M   'P 1'
#
loop_
_entity.id
_entity.type
_entity.pdbx_description
1 polymer ?
#
loop_
_entity_poly.entity_id
_entity_poly.type
_entity_poly.pdbx_seq_one_letter_code
_entity_poly.pdbx_strand_id
1 'polypeptide(L)'
;ISPAGEPAPWPPAELLALPAMTLATSAADGLPHAAPVYFAADEHGYLYFYSDAASQHSQDLAANPRAAAAIHPLVAGWHEIRGLQLRGAVRLVAAGREWEHGWQVYLAKFPFVAQLKDAVTRTSLYVLEPDWVRLVDNRQGFGHKEERSNAPRETF
;
A
#
# COMPACT_ATOMS: atom_id res chain seq x y z
N ILE A 1 -9.57 25.35 -8.06
CA ILE A 1 -10.24 25.09 -9.36
C ILE A 1 -9.21 24.42 -10.22
N SER A 2 -9.28 23.10 -10.37
CA SER A 2 -8.49 22.39 -11.36
C SER A 2 -8.90 22.87 -12.76
N PRO A 3 -7.97 23.04 -13.71
CA PRO A 3 -8.33 23.40 -15.05
C PRO A 3 -9.27 22.34 -15.62
N ALA A 4 -10.34 22.79 -16.23
CA ALA A 4 -11.35 21.93 -16.81
C ALA A 4 -10.70 21.02 -17.87
N GLY A 5 -10.65 19.71 -17.62
CA GLY A 5 -10.28 18.72 -18.63
C GLY A 5 -9.33 17.60 -18.19
N GLU A 6 -8.62 17.70 -17.09
CA GLU A 6 -7.80 16.55 -16.64
C GLU A 6 -8.64 15.61 -15.76
N PRO A 7 -8.61 14.29 -16.06
CA PRO A 7 -9.27 13.32 -15.20
C PRO A 7 -8.66 13.37 -13.80
N ALA A 8 -9.50 13.22 -12.78
CA ALA A 8 -9.01 13.14 -11.40
C ALA A 8 -7.98 12.02 -11.26
N PRO A 9 -6.92 12.21 -10.43
CA PRO A 9 -5.90 11.19 -10.25
C PRO A 9 -6.52 9.89 -9.72
N TRP A 10 -6.04 8.76 -10.25
CA TRP A 10 -6.45 7.43 -9.83
C TRP A 10 -5.25 6.63 -9.31
N PRO A 11 -5.36 5.95 -8.17
CA PRO A 11 -6.46 6.04 -7.20
C PRO A 11 -6.49 7.41 -6.50
N PRO A 12 -7.61 7.76 -5.81
CA PRO A 12 -7.72 9.05 -5.14
C PRO A 12 -6.57 9.32 -4.19
N ALA A 13 -5.88 10.44 -4.39
CA ALA A 13 -4.67 10.78 -3.64
C ALA A 13 -4.91 10.90 -2.13
N GLU A 14 -6.08 11.36 -1.71
CA GLU A 14 -6.46 11.50 -0.32
C GLU A 14 -6.56 10.14 0.41
N LEU A 15 -6.86 9.05 -0.29
CA LEU A 15 -6.84 7.72 0.31
C LEU A 15 -5.40 7.20 0.45
N LEU A 16 -4.54 7.45 -0.53
CA LEU A 16 -3.12 7.10 -0.44
C LEU A 16 -2.37 7.95 0.59
N ALA A 17 -2.90 9.12 0.94
CA ALA A 17 -2.34 9.97 2.00
C ALA A 17 -2.62 9.47 3.42
N LEU A 18 -3.55 8.53 3.59
CA LEU A 18 -3.80 7.89 4.90
C LEU A 18 -2.55 7.17 5.40
N PRO A 19 -2.27 7.20 6.71
CA PRO A 19 -0.98 6.73 7.23
C PRO A 19 -0.79 5.22 7.16
N ALA A 20 -1.85 4.45 7.31
CA ALA A 20 -1.76 2.99 7.45
C ALA A 20 -2.64 2.26 6.45
N MET A 21 -2.19 1.08 6.07
CA MET A 21 -3.00 0.08 5.38
C MET A 21 -3.14 -1.16 6.26
N THR A 22 -4.20 -1.91 6.08
CA THR A 22 -4.28 -3.29 6.57
C THR A 22 -3.72 -4.20 5.50
N LEU A 23 -2.58 -4.83 5.80
CA LEU A 23 -1.92 -5.79 4.91
C LEU A 23 -2.41 -7.18 5.23
N ALA A 24 -2.98 -7.88 4.26
CA ALA A 24 -3.43 -9.25 4.37
C ALA A 24 -2.45 -10.18 3.65
N THR A 25 -1.95 -11.16 4.37
CA THR A 25 -0.99 -12.16 3.91
C THR A 25 -1.50 -13.57 4.17
N SER A 26 -0.88 -14.55 3.57
CA SER A 26 -1.25 -15.95 3.73
C SER A 26 0.01 -16.79 3.97
N ALA A 27 -0.05 -17.63 4.98
CA ALA A 27 0.98 -18.62 5.23
C ALA A 27 1.00 -19.71 4.14
N ALA A 28 2.06 -20.55 4.12
CA ALA A 28 2.22 -21.61 3.14
C ALA A 28 1.05 -22.62 3.13
N ASP A 29 0.41 -22.85 4.28
CA ASP A 29 -0.79 -23.70 4.44
C ASP A 29 -2.11 -23.00 4.12
N GLY A 30 -2.06 -21.70 3.73
CA GLY A 30 -3.23 -20.90 3.42
C GLY A 30 -3.85 -20.16 4.60
N LEU A 31 -3.27 -20.26 5.80
CA LEU A 31 -3.77 -19.53 6.97
C LEU A 31 -3.60 -18.01 6.77
N PRO A 32 -4.70 -17.23 6.76
CA PRO A 32 -4.63 -15.80 6.51
C PRO A 32 -4.25 -15.02 7.77
N HIS A 33 -3.53 -13.94 7.57
CA HIS A 33 -3.20 -12.94 8.61
C HIS A 33 -3.49 -11.54 8.09
N ALA A 34 -3.81 -10.63 9.00
CA ALA A 34 -3.99 -9.21 8.69
C ALA A 34 -3.24 -8.37 9.72
N ALA A 35 -2.48 -7.38 9.26
CA ALA A 35 -1.71 -6.49 10.11
C ALA A 35 -1.80 -5.04 9.63
N PRO A 36 -1.95 -4.05 10.53
CA PRO A 36 -1.80 -2.65 10.17
C PRO A 36 -0.31 -2.33 9.99
N VAL A 37 0.01 -1.68 8.88
CA VAL A 37 1.37 -1.19 8.61
C VAL A 37 1.32 0.22 8.06
N TYR A 38 2.27 1.07 8.44
CA TYR A 38 2.46 2.36 7.81
C TYR A 38 3.04 2.17 6.42
N PHE A 39 2.56 2.93 5.46
CA PHE A 39 3.00 2.84 4.08
C PHE A 39 3.15 4.22 3.43
N ALA A 40 3.94 4.29 2.39
CA ALA A 40 4.00 5.43 1.49
C ALA A 40 3.94 4.97 0.04
N ALA A 41 3.09 5.61 -0.76
CA ALA A 41 2.96 5.32 -2.18
C ALA A 41 3.83 6.26 -3.02
N ASP A 42 4.46 5.73 -4.06
CA ASP A 42 5.15 6.56 -5.05
C ASP A 42 4.22 6.94 -6.22
N GLU A 43 4.76 7.67 -7.19
CA GLU A 43 4.04 8.13 -8.38
C GLU A 43 3.56 6.99 -9.30
N HIS A 44 4.12 5.79 -9.15
CA HIS A 44 3.72 4.59 -9.89
C HIS A 44 2.63 3.79 -9.17
N GLY A 45 2.26 4.21 -7.96
CA GLY A 45 1.30 3.48 -7.12
C GLY A 45 1.89 2.27 -6.41
N TYR A 46 3.21 2.20 -6.28
CA TYR A 46 3.91 1.19 -5.48
C TYR A 46 3.89 1.62 -4.02
N LEU A 47 3.56 0.70 -3.11
CA LEU A 47 3.42 0.98 -1.69
C LEU A 47 4.61 0.44 -0.93
N TYR A 48 5.43 1.33 -0.38
CA TYR A 48 6.61 1.00 0.42
C TYR A 48 6.25 0.95 1.90
N PHE A 49 6.74 -0.05 2.60
CA PHE A 49 6.56 -0.17 4.05
C PHE A 49 7.75 -0.86 4.70
N TYR A 50 8.02 -0.49 5.95
CA TYR A 50 9.05 -1.13 6.76
C TYR A 50 8.41 -2.15 7.70
N SER A 51 9.07 -3.30 7.87
CA SER A 51 8.63 -4.32 8.80
C SER A 51 9.80 -5.18 9.27
N ASP A 52 9.68 -5.69 10.50
CA ASP A 52 10.62 -6.67 11.03
C ASP A 52 10.48 -7.98 10.24
N ALA A 53 11.62 -8.53 9.82
CA ALA A 53 11.68 -9.80 9.10
C ALA A 53 11.12 -10.98 9.93
N ALA A 54 11.11 -10.86 11.26
CA ALA A 54 10.54 -11.87 12.17
C ALA A 54 9.02 -11.73 12.36
N SER A 55 8.38 -10.67 11.84
CA SER A 55 6.92 -10.51 11.93
C SER A 55 6.19 -11.60 11.16
N GLN A 56 4.96 -11.92 11.59
CA GLN A 56 4.17 -12.97 10.94
C GLN A 56 3.94 -12.68 9.45
N HIS A 57 3.57 -11.43 9.10
CA HIS A 57 3.36 -11.08 7.70
C HIS A 57 4.65 -11.15 6.86
N SER A 58 5.81 -10.85 7.43
CA SER A 58 7.09 -11.01 6.72
C SER A 58 7.42 -12.49 6.47
N GLN A 59 7.14 -13.37 7.43
CA GLN A 59 7.28 -14.81 7.25
C GLN A 59 6.31 -15.36 6.22
N ASP A 60 5.05 -14.92 6.23
CA ASP A 60 4.05 -15.28 5.23
C ASP A 60 4.52 -14.88 3.82
N LEU A 61 5.01 -13.65 3.66
CA LEU A 61 5.47 -13.13 2.37
C LEU A 61 6.68 -13.86 1.82
N ALA A 62 7.54 -14.38 2.69
CA ALA A 62 8.67 -15.23 2.27
C ALA A 62 8.18 -16.55 1.64
N ALA A 63 7.06 -17.10 2.12
CA ALA A 63 6.47 -18.32 1.61
C ALA A 63 5.47 -18.07 0.47
N ASN A 64 4.72 -16.96 0.53
CA ASN A 64 3.74 -16.57 -0.48
C ASN A 64 3.81 -15.04 -0.70
N PRO A 65 4.39 -14.59 -1.81
CA PRO A 65 4.57 -13.17 -2.07
C PRO A 65 3.28 -12.44 -2.47
N ARG A 66 2.18 -13.14 -2.69
CA ARG A 66 0.88 -12.51 -2.99
C ARG A 66 0.24 -11.97 -1.73
N ALA A 67 -0.21 -10.71 -1.79
CA ALA A 67 -0.87 -10.04 -0.69
C ALA A 67 -2.04 -9.20 -1.17
N ALA A 68 -2.90 -8.84 -0.23
CA ALA A 68 -3.92 -7.82 -0.41
C ALA A 68 -3.74 -6.71 0.61
N ALA A 69 -4.24 -5.53 0.30
CA ALA A 69 -4.27 -4.42 1.24
C ALA A 69 -5.60 -3.70 1.19
N ALA A 70 -5.99 -3.12 2.33
CA ALA A 70 -7.13 -2.22 2.44
C ALA A 70 -6.68 -0.90 3.06
N ILE A 71 -7.12 0.20 2.45
CA ILE A 71 -6.84 1.57 2.91
C ILE A 71 -8.16 2.30 3.01
N HIS A 72 -8.53 2.76 4.20
CA HIS A 72 -9.79 3.48 4.40
C HIS A 72 -9.70 4.47 5.55
N PRO A 73 -10.43 5.59 5.49
CA PRO A 73 -10.60 6.48 6.64
C PRO A 73 -11.54 5.85 7.67
N LEU A 74 -11.49 6.37 8.89
CA LEU A 74 -12.51 6.14 9.89
C LEU A 74 -13.72 7.02 9.56
N VAL A 75 -14.91 6.43 9.50
CA VAL A 75 -16.15 7.13 9.14
C VAL A 75 -17.28 6.80 10.13
N ALA A 76 -18.25 7.71 10.27
CA ALA A 76 -19.35 7.55 11.21
C ALA A 76 -20.58 6.86 10.59
N GLY A 77 -20.85 7.03 9.31
CA GLY A 77 -22.04 6.52 8.64
C GLY A 77 -21.73 5.75 7.37
N TRP A 78 -22.66 4.86 6.98
CA TRP A 78 -22.49 4.01 5.80
C TRP A 78 -22.35 4.80 4.48
N HIS A 79 -22.97 5.96 4.38
CA HIS A 79 -22.91 6.84 3.20
C HIS A 79 -21.53 7.51 3.02
N GLU A 80 -20.70 7.51 4.05
CA GLU A 80 -19.34 8.03 4.01
C GLU A 80 -18.29 6.93 3.76
N ILE A 81 -18.70 5.65 3.75
CA ILE A 81 -17.79 4.52 3.53
C ILE A 81 -17.10 4.68 2.17
N ARG A 82 -15.79 4.72 2.21
CA ARG A 82 -14.92 4.73 1.04
C ARG A 82 -13.58 4.09 1.38
N GLY A 83 -12.92 3.55 0.38
CA GLY A 83 -11.61 2.95 0.59
C GLY A 83 -11.07 2.28 -0.65
N LEU A 84 -9.81 1.92 -0.56
CA LEU A 84 -9.11 1.15 -1.58
C LEU A 84 -8.94 -0.29 -1.13
N GLN A 85 -9.13 -1.20 -2.06
CA GLN A 85 -8.72 -2.60 -1.95
C GLN A 85 -7.67 -2.83 -3.03
N LEU A 86 -6.55 -3.42 -2.66
CA LEU A 86 -5.44 -3.69 -3.57
C LEU A 86 -5.03 -5.15 -3.49
N ARG A 87 -4.53 -5.69 -4.58
CA ARG A 87 -3.85 -6.99 -4.63
C ARG A 87 -2.59 -6.85 -5.44
N GLY A 88 -1.56 -7.58 -5.08
CA GLY A 88 -0.32 -7.59 -5.82
C GLY A 88 0.74 -8.48 -5.22
N ALA A 89 1.92 -8.43 -5.79
CA ALA A 89 3.10 -9.06 -5.25
C ALA A 89 3.80 -8.13 -4.26
N VAL A 90 4.28 -8.69 -3.17
CA VAL A 90 5.15 -8.00 -2.22
C VAL A 90 6.53 -8.62 -2.29
N ARG A 91 7.53 -7.79 -2.38
CA ARG A 91 8.94 -8.22 -2.37
C ARG A 91 9.78 -7.39 -1.42
N LEU A 92 10.85 -8.01 -0.95
CA LEU A 92 11.89 -7.34 -0.19
C LEU A 92 12.68 -6.43 -1.13
N VAL A 93 12.91 -5.18 -0.71
CA VAL A 93 13.72 -4.23 -1.45
C VAL A 93 15.17 -4.35 -1.02
N ALA A 94 16.04 -4.75 -1.96
CA ALA A 94 17.47 -4.86 -1.70
C ALA A 94 18.13 -3.47 -1.62
N ALA A 95 19.27 -3.41 -0.92
CA ALA A 95 20.10 -2.20 -0.88
C ALA A 95 20.45 -1.73 -2.30
N GLY A 96 20.38 -0.41 -2.53
CA GLY A 96 20.65 0.22 -3.81
C GLY A 96 19.66 1.33 -4.13
N ARG A 97 19.52 1.66 -5.42
CA ARG A 97 18.71 2.80 -5.87
C ARG A 97 17.24 2.70 -5.49
N GLU A 98 16.66 1.51 -5.57
CA GLU A 98 15.25 1.32 -5.21
C GLU A 98 15.03 1.48 -3.71
N TRP A 99 15.96 1.00 -2.89
CA TRP A 99 15.90 1.22 -1.44
C TRP A 99 15.96 2.72 -1.11
N GLU A 100 16.88 3.46 -1.74
CA GLU A 100 16.98 4.91 -1.56
C GLU A 100 15.70 5.63 -2.02
N HIS A 101 15.12 5.23 -3.15
CA HIS A 101 13.85 5.75 -3.62
C HIS A 101 12.73 5.49 -2.60
N GLY A 102 12.58 4.26 -2.14
CA GLY A 102 11.58 3.89 -1.13
C GLY A 102 11.77 4.65 0.19
N TRP A 103 13.01 4.84 0.62
CA TRP A 103 13.32 5.66 1.79
C TRP A 103 12.88 7.10 1.61
N GLN A 104 13.18 7.73 0.47
CA GLN A 104 12.78 9.12 0.19
C GLN A 104 11.26 9.27 0.12
N VAL A 105 10.56 8.34 -0.51
CA VAL A 105 9.09 8.32 -0.56
C VAL A 105 8.50 8.20 0.84
N TYR A 106 9.04 7.32 1.66
CA TYR A 106 8.59 7.11 3.04
C TYR A 106 8.88 8.33 3.93
N LEU A 107 10.08 8.90 3.83
CA LEU A 107 10.50 10.10 4.57
C LEU A 107 9.64 11.32 4.20
N ALA A 108 9.29 11.48 2.94
CA ALA A 108 8.44 12.59 2.49
C ALA A 108 7.04 12.53 3.11
N LYS A 109 6.47 11.34 3.27
CA LYS A 109 5.17 11.16 3.93
C LYS A 109 5.26 11.23 5.46
N PHE A 110 6.34 10.71 6.04
CA PHE A 110 6.55 10.59 7.48
C PHE A 110 7.86 11.28 7.91
N PRO A 111 7.92 12.63 7.94
CA PRO A 111 9.17 13.34 8.24
C PRO A 111 9.79 12.98 9.60
N PHE A 112 8.97 12.53 10.56
CA PHE A 112 9.47 12.12 11.89
C PHE A 112 10.41 10.93 11.86
N VAL A 113 10.38 10.09 10.80
CA VAL A 113 11.26 8.92 10.70
C VAL A 113 12.73 9.31 10.52
N ALA A 114 13.02 10.55 10.14
CA ALA A 114 14.39 11.05 10.10
C ALA A 114 15.09 10.93 11.46
N GLN A 115 14.36 11.13 12.56
CA GLN A 115 14.84 11.00 13.93
C GLN A 115 14.95 9.53 14.38
N LEU A 116 14.26 8.64 13.70
CA LEU A 116 14.19 7.20 13.98
C LEU A 116 14.95 6.37 12.94
N LYS A 117 15.79 7.02 12.13
CA LYS A 117 16.46 6.37 10.98
C LYS A 117 17.13 5.07 11.37
N ASP A 118 17.91 5.04 12.44
CA ASP A 118 18.63 3.84 12.89
C ASP A 118 17.68 2.73 13.32
N ALA A 119 16.55 3.06 13.93
CA ALA A 119 15.55 2.07 14.32
C ALA A 119 14.79 1.51 13.11
N VAL A 120 14.35 2.39 12.20
CA VAL A 120 13.60 2.01 11.00
C VAL A 120 14.48 1.20 10.04
N THR A 121 15.72 1.62 9.81
CA THR A 121 16.63 0.95 8.88
C THR A 121 17.19 -0.37 9.39
N ARG A 122 17.02 -0.72 10.68
CA ARG A 122 17.26 -2.08 11.19
C ARG A 122 16.18 -3.06 10.76
N THR A 123 15.03 -2.57 10.37
CA THR A 123 13.97 -3.38 9.77
C THR A 123 14.18 -3.52 8.26
N SER A 124 13.35 -4.30 7.61
CA SER A 124 13.42 -4.49 6.17
C SER A 124 12.41 -3.61 5.44
N LEU A 125 12.80 -3.10 4.29
CA LEU A 125 11.92 -2.38 3.38
C LEU A 125 11.27 -3.38 2.42
N TYR A 126 9.95 -3.29 2.33
CA TYR A 126 9.12 -4.06 1.40
C TYR A 126 8.42 -3.12 0.43
N VAL A 127 8.05 -3.63 -0.72
CA VAL A 127 7.18 -2.94 -1.68
C VAL A 127 6.07 -3.84 -2.13
N LEU A 128 4.83 -3.35 -2.05
CA LEU A 128 3.65 -3.94 -2.68
C LEU A 128 3.48 -3.30 -4.06
N GLU A 129 3.49 -4.13 -5.09
CA GLU A 129 3.24 -3.74 -6.48
C GLU A 129 1.82 -4.17 -6.86
N PRO A 130 0.84 -3.25 -6.85
CA PRO A 130 -0.54 -3.61 -7.15
C PRO A 130 -0.72 -4.00 -8.61
N ASP A 131 -1.35 -5.13 -8.85
CA ASP A 131 -1.84 -5.54 -10.17
C ASP A 131 -3.37 -5.37 -10.31
N TRP A 132 -4.05 -5.08 -9.23
CA TRP A 132 -5.47 -4.79 -9.19
C TRP A 132 -5.79 -3.83 -8.05
N VAL A 133 -6.61 -2.83 -8.35
CA VAL A 133 -7.08 -1.82 -7.41
C VAL A 133 -8.58 -1.63 -7.58
N ARG A 134 -9.33 -1.63 -6.48
CA ARG A 134 -10.74 -1.28 -6.41
C ARG A 134 -10.94 -0.09 -5.47
N LEU A 135 -11.63 0.93 -5.96
CA LEU A 135 -12.23 1.97 -5.14
C LEU A 135 -13.65 1.56 -4.77
N VAL A 136 -13.99 1.63 -3.49
CA VAL A 136 -15.37 1.63 -3.01
C VAL A 136 -15.70 3.03 -2.52
N ASP A 137 -16.81 3.61 -2.94
CA ASP A 137 -17.19 4.97 -2.54
C ASP A 137 -18.71 5.11 -2.46
N ASN A 138 -19.26 4.90 -1.27
CA ASN A 138 -20.70 5.01 -1.03
C ASN A 138 -21.25 6.44 -1.16
N ARG A 139 -20.39 7.45 -1.23
CA ARG A 139 -20.82 8.84 -1.52
C ARG A 139 -21.37 8.99 -2.93
N GLN A 140 -20.98 8.11 -3.85
CA GLN A 140 -21.48 8.07 -5.24
C GLN A 140 -22.69 7.13 -5.42
N GLY A 141 -23.13 6.48 -4.34
CA GLY A 141 -24.23 5.52 -4.32
C GLY A 141 -23.84 4.29 -3.51
N PHE A 142 -24.84 3.61 -2.92
CA PHE A 142 -24.59 2.44 -2.08
C PHE A 142 -23.85 1.33 -2.85
N GLY A 143 -22.66 0.98 -2.38
CA GLY A 143 -21.85 -0.05 -2.98
C GLY A 143 -21.17 0.33 -4.30
N HIS A 144 -21.09 1.64 -4.63
CA HIS A 144 -20.40 2.10 -5.84
C HIS A 144 -18.94 1.61 -5.85
N LYS A 145 -18.52 1.05 -6.97
CA LYS A 145 -17.18 0.48 -7.17
C LYS A 145 -16.61 0.86 -8.51
N GLU A 146 -15.31 1.13 -8.51
CA GLU A 146 -14.50 1.32 -9.71
C GLU A 146 -13.27 0.43 -9.60
N GLU A 147 -12.92 -0.28 -10.66
CA GLU A 147 -11.78 -1.21 -10.66
C GLU A 147 -10.84 -0.91 -11.81
N ARG A 148 -9.56 -1.09 -11.55
CA ARG A 148 -8.51 -1.09 -12.58
C ARG A 148 -7.54 -2.23 -12.33
N SER A 149 -7.15 -2.91 -13.41
CA SER A 149 -6.12 -3.94 -13.41
C SER A 149 -4.93 -3.43 -14.19
N ASN A 150 -3.74 -3.57 -13.62
CA ASN A 150 -2.50 -3.35 -14.33
C ASN A 150 -1.98 -4.71 -14.80
N ALA A 151 -1.64 -4.83 -16.08
CA ALA A 151 -0.90 -6.00 -16.53
C ALA A 151 0.42 -6.07 -15.77
N PRO A 152 0.89 -7.28 -15.36
CA PRO A 152 2.22 -7.42 -14.80
C PRO A 152 3.22 -6.80 -15.76
N ARG A 153 4.07 -5.88 -15.28
CA ARG A 153 5.18 -5.42 -16.10
C ARG A 153 6.08 -6.62 -16.37
N GLU A 154 6.29 -6.94 -17.62
CA GLU A 154 7.35 -7.88 -18.00
C GLU A 154 8.66 -7.30 -17.46
N THR A 155 9.28 -8.03 -16.55
CA THR A 155 10.63 -7.73 -16.08
C THR A 155 11.58 -7.94 -17.24
N PHE A 156 12.14 -6.87 -17.73
CA PHE A 156 13.29 -6.91 -18.64
C PHE A 156 14.56 -7.28 -17.89
#